data_da3ab1ca2c9ae047e39abd07b2d842a8
#
_entry.id   da3ab1ca2c9ae047e39abd07b2d842a8
#
_cell.length_a   1.000
_cell.length_b   1.000
_cell.length_c   1.000
_cell.angle_alpha   90.00
_cell.angle_beta   90.00
_cell.angle_gamma   90.00
#
_symmetry.space_group_name_H-M   'P 1'
#
loop_
_entity.id
_entity.type
_entity.pdbx_description
1 polymer ?
#
loop_
_entity_poly.entity_id
_entity_poly.type
_entity_poly.pdbx_seq_one_letter_code
_entity_poly.pdbx_strand_id
1 'polypeptide(L)'
;IVRILNRGSKAKHILFTADACFAGSLFRDVTSDAPLTVKDAYKDKSRRLLSSGNRQTVPDESEFVANLERALQQNQSKYITAEQLVDGFKQKYMEKTNMRLQYYPIQGVGDMGGQFVFIHQ
;
A
#
# COMPACT_ATOMS: atom_id res chain seq x y z
N ILE A 1 2.54 8.18 -13.32
CA ILE A 1 1.69 7.21 -12.59
C ILE A 1 0.23 7.51 -12.83
N VAL A 2 -0.26 8.68 -12.47
CA VAL A 2 -1.68 9.06 -12.61
C VAL A 2 -2.19 8.85 -14.05
N ARG A 3 -1.39 9.21 -15.03
CA ARG A 3 -1.73 9.09 -16.45
C ARG A 3 -1.89 7.62 -16.88
N ILE A 4 -0.97 6.77 -16.43
CA ILE A 4 -1.01 5.32 -16.71
C ILE A 4 -2.23 4.68 -16.03
N LEU A 5 -2.49 5.02 -14.78
CA LEU A 5 -3.61 4.48 -14.03
C LEU A 5 -4.98 4.90 -14.60
N ASN A 6 -5.08 6.12 -15.12
CA ASN A 6 -6.34 6.62 -15.69
C ASN A 6 -6.63 6.09 -17.08
N ARG A 7 -5.63 5.90 -17.93
CA ARG A 7 -5.81 5.58 -19.35
C ARG A 7 -5.51 4.15 -19.73
N GLY A 8 -4.66 3.46 -18.97
CA GLY A 8 -4.07 2.20 -19.38
C GLY A 8 -4.50 0.97 -18.61
N SER A 9 -5.08 1.10 -17.43
CA SER A 9 -5.34 -0.07 -16.60
C SER A 9 -6.82 -0.36 -16.41
N LYS A 10 -7.22 -1.58 -16.78
CA LYS A 10 -8.55 -2.14 -16.51
C LYS A 10 -8.59 -2.96 -15.23
N ALA A 11 -7.46 -3.09 -14.53
CA ALA A 11 -7.39 -3.85 -13.28
C ALA A 11 -8.29 -3.22 -12.22
N LYS A 12 -9.00 -4.07 -11.50
CA LYS A 12 -9.87 -3.63 -10.40
C LYS A 12 -9.06 -3.12 -9.20
N HIS A 13 -7.97 -3.80 -8.89
CA HIS A 13 -7.09 -3.45 -7.77
C HIS A 13 -5.68 -3.18 -8.29
N ILE A 14 -5.13 -2.04 -7.91
CA ILE A 14 -3.74 -1.68 -8.18
C ILE A 14 -3.12 -1.20 -6.88
N LEU A 15 -2.02 -1.83 -6.52
CA LEU A 15 -1.13 -1.40 -5.46
C LEU A 15 0.21 -1.00 -6.09
N PHE A 16 0.54 0.26 -5.97
CA PHE A 16 1.86 0.76 -6.36
C PHE A 16 2.74 0.85 -5.11
N THR A 17 3.92 0.27 -5.16
CA THR A 17 4.87 0.34 -4.04
C THR A 17 6.13 1.06 -4.47
N ALA A 18 6.66 1.93 -3.61
CA ALA A 18 7.88 2.67 -3.91
C ALA A 18 8.67 2.96 -2.63
N ASP A 19 9.97 2.76 -2.72
CA ASP A 19 10.90 3.19 -1.66
C ASP A 19 11.33 4.63 -1.89
N ALA A 20 10.40 5.55 -1.60
CA ALA A 20 10.55 6.97 -1.84
C ALA A 20 9.60 7.77 -0.94
N CYS A 21 9.76 9.08 -0.90
CA CYS A 21 8.80 9.98 -0.29
C CYS A 21 7.99 10.70 -1.37
N PHE A 22 6.68 10.67 -1.24
CA PHE A 22 5.78 11.39 -2.14
C PHE A 22 5.12 12.58 -1.44
N ALA A 23 4.97 13.67 -2.18
CA ALA A 23 4.26 14.84 -1.69
C ALA A 23 2.77 14.55 -1.49
N GLY A 24 2.16 15.18 -0.49
CA GLY A 24 0.78 14.94 -0.09
C GLY A 24 -0.27 15.14 -1.20
N SER A 25 0.05 15.92 -2.25
CA SER A 25 -0.86 16.14 -3.37
C SER A 25 -1.16 14.88 -4.20
N LEU A 26 -0.35 13.83 -4.06
CA LEU A 26 -0.60 12.55 -4.73
C LEU A 26 -1.69 11.73 -4.03
N PHE A 27 -1.90 11.97 -2.75
CA PHE A 27 -2.81 11.19 -1.93
C PHE A 27 -4.17 11.86 -1.75
N ARG A 28 -5.19 11.02 -1.61
CA ARG A 28 -6.52 11.46 -1.19
C ARG A 28 -6.68 11.21 0.30
N ASP A 29 -7.31 12.17 0.99
CA ASP A 29 -7.68 11.99 2.39
C ASP A 29 -8.66 10.82 2.54
N VAL A 30 -8.43 10.01 3.57
CA VAL A 30 -9.29 8.87 3.89
C VAL A 30 -10.17 9.26 5.06
N THR A 31 -11.47 9.38 4.80
CA THR A 31 -12.47 9.69 5.84
C THR A 31 -13.41 8.53 6.12
N SER A 32 -13.30 7.43 5.39
CA SER A 32 -14.21 6.30 5.51
C SER A 32 -13.64 5.20 6.39
N ASP A 33 -14.54 4.48 7.06
CA ASP A 33 -14.20 3.30 7.84
C ASP A 33 -13.60 2.21 6.97
N ALA A 34 -12.61 1.50 7.51
CA ALA A 34 -12.02 0.36 6.84
C ALA A 34 -13.06 -0.76 6.65
N PRO A 35 -13.02 -1.49 5.52
CA PRO A 35 -13.90 -2.64 5.33
C PRO A 35 -13.72 -3.69 6.44
N LEU A 36 -14.83 -4.23 6.91
CA LEU A 36 -14.83 -5.20 8.01
C LEU A 36 -14.25 -6.56 7.62
N THR A 37 -14.27 -6.92 6.34
CA THR A 37 -13.84 -8.23 5.86
C THR A 37 -13.02 -8.11 4.58
N VAL A 38 -12.19 -9.14 4.29
CA VAL A 38 -11.46 -9.24 3.02
C VAL A 38 -12.42 -9.24 1.83
N LYS A 39 -13.58 -9.90 1.95
CA LYS A 39 -14.60 -9.94 0.91
C LYS A 39 -15.12 -8.54 0.58
N ASP A 40 -15.43 -7.75 1.60
CA ASP A 40 -15.89 -6.37 1.40
C ASP A 40 -14.80 -5.49 0.81
N ALA A 41 -13.57 -5.64 1.28
CA ALA A 41 -12.41 -4.92 0.74
C ALA A 41 -12.17 -5.22 -0.74
N TYR A 42 -12.50 -6.43 -1.19
CA TYR A 42 -12.30 -6.87 -2.56
C TYR A 42 -13.36 -6.33 -3.55
N LYS A 43 -14.53 -5.94 -3.06
CA LYS A 43 -15.65 -5.52 -3.92
C LYS A 43 -15.37 -4.26 -4.72
N ASP A 44 -14.71 -3.28 -4.10
CA ASP A 44 -14.55 -1.95 -4.66
C ASP A 44 -13.18 -1.77 -5.33
N LYS A 45 -13.10 -0.82 -6.26
CA LYS A 45 -11.84 -0.44 -6.90
C LYS A 45 -10.82 0.03 -5.87
N SER A 46 -9.58 -0.42 -6.04
CA SER A 46 -8.44 0.01 -5.25
C SER A 46 -7.36 0.64 -6.13
N ARG A 47 -6.94 1.83 -5.76
CA ARG A 47 -5.85 2.58 -6.39
C ARG A 47 -5.01 3.18 -5.29
N ARG A 48 -4.06 2.39 -4.76
CA ARG A 48 -3.31 2.78 -3.58
C ARG A 48 -1.82 2.77 -3.82
N LEU A 49 -1.13 3.61 -3.07
CA LEU A 49 0.32 3.73 -3.03
C LEU A 49 0.81 3.37 -1.64
N LEU A 50 1.77 2.46 -1.57
CA LEU A 50 2.55 2.17 -0.38
C LEU A 50 3.96 2.74 -0.59
N SER A 51 4.34 3.68 0.25
CA SER A 51 5.63 4.38 0.17
C SER A 51 6.39 4.28 1.48
N SER A 52 7.71 4.11 1.39
CA SER A 52 8.58 4.06 2.56
C SER A 52 8.68 5.37 3.33
N GLY A 53 8.38 6.50 2.69
CA GLY A 53 8.61 7.83 3.25
C GLY A 53 10.09 8.26 3.21
N ASN A 54 10.93 7.52 2.52
CA ASN A 54 12.37 7.81 2.45
C ASN A 54 12.63 9.02 1.55
N ARG A 55 13.28 10.04 2.11
CA ARG A 55 13.63 11.29 1.40
C ARG A 55 15.04 11.29 0.82
N GLN A 56 15.82 10.25 1.08
CA GLN A 56 17.20 10.13 0.63
C GLN A 56 17.34 9.10 -0.48
N THR A 57 18.52 9.03 -1.08
CA THR A 57 18.86 7.93 -1.98
C THR A 57 18.75 6.60 -1.26
N VAL A 58 18.01 5.67 -1.85
CA VAL A 58 17.79 4.36 -1.26
C VAL A 58 19.08 3.55 -1.35
N PRO A 59 19.58 2.97 -0.22
CA PRO A 59 20.70 2.06 -0.26
C PRO A 59 20.34 0.74 -0.95
N ASP A 60 21.32 -0.03 -1.38
CA ASP A 60 21.12 -1.33 -2.03
C ASP A 60 20.32 -2.30 -1.15
N GLU A 61 20.45 -2.18 0.16
CA GLU A 61 19.66 -2.93 1.13
C GLU A 61 18.63 -2.00 1.80
N SER A 62 17.39 -2.09 1.34
CA SER A 62 16.30 -1.28 1.85
C SER A 62 15.59 -1.96 3.01
N GLU A 63 15.49 -1.27 4.14
CA GLU A 63 14.67 -1.74 5.28
C GLU A 63 13.19 -1.84 4.91
N PHE A 64 12.71 -0.96 4.05
CA PHE A 64 11.33 -1.01 3.58
C PHE A 64 11.06 -2.30 2.80
N VAL A 65 11.89 -2.59 1.82
CA VAL A 65 11.75 -3.80 0.99
C VAL A 65 11.90 -5.06 1.85
N ALA A 66 12.89 -5.08 2.74
CA ALA A 66 13.12 -6.22 3.64
C ALA A 66 11.91 -6.48 4.56
N ASN A 67 11.30 -5.43 5.11
CA ASN A 67 10.12 -5.58 5.97
C ASN A 67 8.89 -6.02 5.18
N LEU A 68 8.68 -5.48 3.99
CA LEU A 68 7.57 -5.87 3.12
C LEU A 68 7.70 -7.34 2.70
N GLU A 69 8.87 -7.74 2.27
CA GLU A 69 9.16 -9.12 1.88
C GLU A 69 8.95 -10.09 3.06
N ARG A 70 9.46 -9.74 4.22
CA ARG A 70 9.28 -10.55 5.43
C ARG A 70 7.82 -10.68 5.82
N ALA A 71 7.05 -9.59 5.74
CA ALA A 71 5.62 -9.60 6.04
C ALA A 71 4.86 -10.55 5.10
N LEU A 72 5.20 -10.53 3.82
CA LEU A 72 4.62 -11.45 2.84
C LEU A 72 5.00 -12.91 3.11
N GLN A 73 6.27 -13.16 3.41
CA GLN A 73 6.77 -14.52 3.68
C GLN A 73 6.21 -15.12 4.96
N GLN A 74 6.04 -14.31 6.00
CA GLN A 74 5.55 -14.76 7.30
C GLN A 74 4.02 -14.82 7.39
N ASN A 75 3.32 -14.28 6.40
CA ASN A 75 1.87 -14.34 6.38
C ASN A 75 1.39 -15.78 6.19
N GLN A 76 0.51 -16.23 7.09
CA GLN A 76 -0.08 -17.57 7.03
C GLN A 76 -1.58 -17.54 6.65
N SER A 77 -2.15 -16.37 6.53
CA SER A 77 -3.53 -16.22 6.08
C SER A 77 -3.64 -16.47 4.58
N LYS A 78 -4.64 -17.24 4.17
CA LYS A 78 -4.87 -17.50 2.74
C LYS A 78 -5.11 -16.22 1.95
N TYR A 79 -5.82 -15.27 2.55
CA TYR A 79 -6.10 -13.97 1.98
C TYR A 79 -5.70 -12.88 2.97
N ILE A 80 -4.93 -11.90 2.52
CA ILE A 80 -4.57 -10.75 3.33
C ILE A 80 -4.69 -9.48 2.48
N THR A 81 -5.37 -8.47 3.01
CA THR A 81 -5.44 -7.17 2.34
C THR A 81 -4.13 -6.42 2.49
N ALA A 82 -3.85 -5.51 1.55
CA ALA A 82 -2.68 -4.65 1.65
C ALA A 82 -2.67 -3.84 2.95
N GLU A 83 -3.84 -3.37 3.41
CA GLU A 83 -3.96 -2.66 4.69
C GLU A 83 -3.54 -3.52 5.87
N GLN A 84 -4.03 -4.76 5.94
CA GLN A 84 -3.66 -5.71 7.00
C GLN A 84 -2.16 -6.01 6.98
N LEU A 85 -1.59 -6.20 5.80
CA LEU A 85 -0.15 -6.44 5.63
C LEU A 85 0.68 -5.26 6.14
N VAL A 86 0.32 -4.04 5.75
CA VAL A 86 0.98 -2.81 6.16
C VAL A 86 0.88 -2.62 7.68
N ASP A 87 -0.31 -2.80 8.24
CA ASP A 87 -0.54 -2.68 9.69
C ASP A 87 0.32 -3.65 10.49
N GLY A 88 0.64 -4.82 9.92
CA GLY A 88 1.47 -5.82 10.58
C GLY A 88 2.94 -5.42 10.76
N PHE A 89 3.47 -4.50 9.96
CA PHE A 89 4.88 -4.08 10.10
C PHE A 89 5.11 -2.58 10.23
N LYS A 90 4.08 -1.77 10.06
CA LYS A 90 4.16 -0.31 10.02
C LYS A 90 4.87 0.29 11.23
N GLN A 91 4.44 -0.07 12.42
CA GLN A 91 4.98 0.52 13.66
C GLN A 91 6.46 0.15 13.85
N LYS A 92 6.79 -1.11 13.69
CA LYS A 92 8.17 -1.60 13.82
C LYS A 92 9.11 -0.94 12.81
N TYR A 93 8.66 -0.78 11.58
CA TYR A 93 9.40 -0.09 10.54
C TYR A 93 9.67 1.37 10.92
N MET A 94 8.64 2.08 11.39
CA MET A 94 8.74 3.49 11.78
C MET A 94 9.66 3.68 12.98
N GLU A 95 9.62 2.79 13.97
CA GLU A 95 10.49 2.83 15.13
C GLU A 95 11.96 2.59 14.74
N LYS A 96 12.22 1.64 13.85
CA LYS A 96 13.57 1.28 13.43
C LYS A 96 14.21 2.32 12.52
N THR A 97 13.45 2.91 11.61
CA THR A 97 13.97 3.79 10.56
C THR A 97 13.76 5.28 10.85
N ASN A 98 12.87 5.63 11.78
CA ASN A 98 12.39 6.99 12.00
C ASN A 98 11.77 7.62 10.74
N MET A 99 11.32 6.81 9.81
CA MET A 99 10.62 7.24 8.59
C MET A 99 9.12 6.97 8.72
N ARG A 100 8.31 7.84 8.14
CA ARG A 100 6.86 7.71 8.17
C ARG A 100 6.39 6.93 6.94
N LEU A 101 6.00 5.69 7.15
CA LEU A 101 5.37 4.87 6.12
C LEU A 101 4.07 5.52 5.65
N GLN A 102 3.88 5.56 4.33
CA GLN A 102 2.70 6.16 3.70
C GLN A 102 1.92 5.06 2.98
N TYR A 103 0.65 4.89 3.34
CA TYR A 103 -0.27 3.99 2.66
C TYR A 103 -1.62 4.67 2.49
N TYR A 104 -1.89 5.16 1.28
CA TYR A 104 -3.05 6.01 1.01
C TYR A 104 -3.59 5.79 -0.40
N PRO A 105 -4.87 6.10 -0.62
CA PRO A 105 -5.43 6.18 -1.98
C PRO A 105 -4.72 7.24 -2.81
N ILE A 106 -4.54 6.94 -4.10
CA ILE A 106 -4.02 7.92 -5.07
C ILE A 106 -5.17 8.79 -5.54
N GLN A 107 -4.97 10.11 -5.51
CA GLN A 107 -5.98 11.08 -5.90
C GLN A 107 -6.25 11.03 -7.41
N GLY A 108 -7.54 11.10 -7.80
CA GLY A 108 -7.94 11.33 -9.18
C GLY A 108 -7.84 10.13 -10.12
N VAL A 109 -7.67 8.91 -9.59
CA VAL A 109 -7.50 7.68 -10.41
C VAL A 109 -8.60 6.64 -10.18
N GLY A 110 -9.67 7.02 -9.48
CA GLY A 110 -10.86 6.18 -9.33
C GLY A 110 -10.81 5.18 -8.20
N ASP A 111 -10.01 5.44 -7.15
CA ASP A 111 -10.08 4.63 -5.92
C ASP A 111 -11.47 4.74 -5.30
N MET A 112 -12.04 3.62 -4.91
CA MET A 112 -13.38 3.52 -4.30
C MET A 112 -13.33 2.87 -2.91
N GLY A 113 -12.17 2.87 -2.27
CA GLY A 113 -12.01 2.33 -0.92
C GLY A 113 -11.73 0.83 -0.85
N GLY A 114 -11.59 0.15 -1.97
CA GLY A 114 -11.20 -1.24 -2.00
C GLY A 114 -9.76 -1.47 -1.59
N GLN A 115 -9.39 -2.73 -1.41
CA GLN A 115 -8.05 -3.14 -1.03
C GLN A 115 -7.49 -4.16 -2.01
N PHE A 116 -6.21 -4.02 -2.32
CA PHE A 116 -5.46 -5.08 -2.99
C PHE A 116 -5.37 -6.29 -2.04
N VAL A 117 -5.61 -7.48 -2.56
CA VAL A 117 -5.59 -8.72 -1.76
C VAL A 117 -4.46 -9.62 -2.25
N PHE A 118 -3.61 -10.03 -1.34
CA PHE A 118 -2.60 -11.06 -1.59
C PHE A 118 -3.17 -12.43 -1.27
N ILE A 119 -2.87 -13.39 -2.13
CA ILE A 119 -3.34 -14.77 -1.97
C ILE A 119 -2.12 -15.65 -1.69
N HIS A 120 -2.14 -16.32 -0.54
CA HIS A 120 -1.11 -17.30 -0.17
C HIS A 120 -1.39 -18.62 -0.88
N GLN A 121 -0.43 -19.08 -1.62
CA GLN A 121 -0.52 -20.35 -2.34
C GLN A 121 0.13 -21.49 -1.56
#